data_21468ca52fcad3afbd393e7acba65d78
#
_entry.id   21468ca52fcad3afbd393e7acba65d78
#
_cell.length_a   1.000
_cell.length_b   1.000
_cell.length_c   1.000
_cell.angle_alpha   90.00
_cell.angle_beta   90.00
_cell.angle_gamma   90.00
#
_symmetry.space_group_name_H-M   'P 1'
#
loop_
_entity.id
_entity.type
_entity.pdbx_description
1 polymer ?
#
loop_
_entity_poly.entity_id
_entity_poly.type
_entity_poly.pdbx_seq_one_letter_code
_entity_poly.pdbx_strand_id
1 'polypeptide(L)'
;MKYKGAYKLFDAARVRTYPLRVRPSKVQVADFLDVAALRRAEIRCPTEPWFRDGRPGGGPDQSAGLQELAGHIVDCHRAGKPVVVLTGAHPIKNGQIPIVIVLIRRGVVTLYSTNVAGAIHSFEFALTGASSESVRDALPTGEFGMAFETGAYLNCAVEIGWAAGIGLGEAMGRLYCDAEFRKKVIDRALADRADTGEYFKPYEGFPFADACVFAAAYRKGIPVCVHASVGTDITDQHDSFNGAAKGATSGADFLVFAEEMCRFTEGGVVLNVGTAIMGPEVLLKAVSMAANTGRAPNGLVTGDFDVRPFVFDDDRRDESQAYYYLRDQKSVATRIPKVFGGVGYYFQGLHEATLPPLYQYVMRGLGVA
;
A
#
# COMPACT_ATOMS: atom_id res chain seq x y z
N MET A 1 -17.52 23.03 3.67
CA MET A 1 -18.65 23.58 2.82
C MET A 1 -19.95 23.04 3.38
N LYS A 2 -20.98 23.89 3.66
CA LYS A 2 -22.26 23.39 4.16
C LYS A 2 -23.07 22.80 3.00
N TYR A 3 -23.51 21.56 3.12
CA TYR A 3 -24.37 20.88 2.14
C TYR A 3 -25.70 21.65 1.95
N LYS A 4 -26.06 21.87 0.69
CA LYS A 4 -27.30 22.59 0.29
C LYS A 4 -28.18 21.74 -0.62
N GLY A 5 -27.91 20.43 -0.73
CA GLY A 5 -28.70 19.53 -1.56
C GLY A 5 -30.09 19.22 -0.95
N ALA A 6 -30.93 18.58 -1.75
CA ALA A 6 -32.32 18.26 -1.37
C ALA A 6 -32.47 17.03 -0.44
N TYR A 7 -31.42 16.24 -0.30
CA TYR A 7 -31.49 14.99 0.46
C TYR A 7 -30.96 15.16 1.88
N LYS A 8 -31.49 14.37 2.81
CA LYS A 8 -31.02 14.36 4.21
C LYS A 8 -29.66 13.66 4.28
N LEU A 9 -28.68 14.29 4.91
CA LEU A 9 -27.41 13.66 5.27
C LEU A 9 -27.53 12.89 6.58
N PHE A 10 -26.73 11.84 6.72
CA PHE A 10 -26.48 11.18 7.98
C PHE A 10 -25.72 12.15 8.91
N ASP A 11 -26.10 12.17 10.18
CA ASP A 11 -25.48 13.00 11.20
C ASP A 11 -24.30 12.25 11.83
N ALA A 12 -23.09 12.46 11.29
CA ALA A 12 -21.89 11.79 11.76
C ALA A 12 -21.48 12.17 13.20
N ALA A 13 -21.91 13.34 13.71
CA ALA A 13 -21.64 13.73 15.10
C ALA A 13 -22.32 12.82 16.13
N ARG A 14 -23.27 12.00 15.70
CA ARG A 14 -23.94 11.00 16.58
C ARG A 14 -23.17 9.68 16.68
N VAL A 15 -22.11 9.49 15.88
CA VAL A 15 -21.29 8.29 15.93
C VAL A 15 -20.53 8.23 17.24
N ARG A 16 -20.57 7.06 17.88
CA ARG A 16 -19.85 6.80 19.14
C ARG A 16 -18.55 6.08 18.82
N THR A 17 -17.48 6.50 19.45
CA THR A 17 -16.15 5.89 19.29
C THR A 17 -15.66 5.32 20.63
N TYR A 18 -14.68 4.43 20.55
CA TYR A 18 -14.01 3.83 21.69
C TYR A 18 -12.48 3.91 21.52
N PRO A 19 -11.69 3.81 22.60
CA PRO A 19 -10.23 3.84 22.50
C PRO A 19 -9.67 2.62 21.75
N LEU A 20 -8.73 2.83 20.84
CA LEU A 20 -8.11 1.74 20.08
C LEU A 20 -7.49 0.65 20.98
N ARG A 21 -6.91 1.03 22.12
CA ARG A 21 -6.25 0.13 23.07
C ARG A 21 -7.15 -0.97 23.67
N VAL A 22 -8.48 -0.74 23.69
CA VAL A 22 -9.43 -1.73 24.26
C VAL A 22 -10.00 -2.66 23.20
N ARG A 23 -9.73 -2.39 21.92
CA ARG A 23 -10.20 -3.20 20.81
C ARG A 23 -9.42 -4.53 20.72
N PRO A 24 -10.12 -5.67 20.66
CA PRO A 24 -9.48 -6.93 20.32
C PRO A 24 -8.89 -6.86 18.90
N SER A 25 -7.59 -7.10 18.77
CA SER A 25 -6.87 -7.11 17.50
C SER A 25 -6.35 -8.49 17.17
N LYS A 26 -6.45 -8.91 15.89
CA LYS A 26 -6.15 -10.27 15.43
C LYS A 26 -4.66 -10.50 15.19
N VAL A 27 -3.89 -9.44 14.92
CA VAL A 27 -2.48 -9.53 14.51
C VAL A 27 -1.64 -8.59 15.35
N GLN A 28 -0.49 -9.06 15.79
CA GLN A 28 0.48 -8.34 16.60
C GLN A 28 1.77 -8.10 15.79
N VAL A 29 2.55 -7.09 16.14
CA VAL A 29 3.91 -6.89 15.55
C VAL A 29 4.83 -8.09 15.81
N ALA A 30 4.58 -8.84 16.89
CA ALA A 30 5.30 -10.07 17.18
C ALA A 30 5.07 -11.19 16.14
N ASP A 31 3.96 -11.11 15.38
CA ASP A 31 3.65 -12.06 14.30
C ASP A 31 4.34 -11.68 12.97
N PHE A 32 5.06 -10.56 12.94
CA PHE A 32 5.73 -10.11 11.72
C PHE A 32 6.90 -10.99 11.36
N LEU A 33 7.11 -11.15 10.07
CA LEU A 33 8.19 -11.93 9.50
C LEU A 33 9.57 -11.42 9.99
N ASP A 34 10.36 -12.32 10.59
CA ASP A 34 11.77 -12.04 10.90
C ASP A 34 12.62 -12.12 9.62
N VAL A 35 12.84 -10.96 9.01
CA VAL A 35 13.64 -10.85 7.78
C VAL A 35 15.13 -11.19 8.00
N ALA A 36 15.64 -11.14 9.24
CA ALA A 36 17.00 -11.52 9.53
C ALA A 36 17.16 -13.05 9.58
N ALA A 37 16.19 -13.74 10.16
CA ALA A 37 16.12 -15.19 10.10
C ALA A 37 15.86 -15.68 8.68
N LEU A 38 14.95 -15.02 7.95
CA LEU A 38 14.62 -15.36 6.55
C LEU A 38 15.84 -15.34 5.64
N ARG A 39 16.73 -14.35 5.77
CA ARG A 39 17.95 -14.27 4.93
C ARG A 39 18.86 -15.50 5.06
N ARG A 40 18.87 -16.13 6.22
CA ARG A 40 19.70 -17.31 6.52
C ARG A 40 18.99 -18.63 6.22
N ALA A 41 17.69 -18.57 6.01
CA ALA A 41 16.89 -19.74 5.72
C ALA A 41 17.10 -20.25 4.27
N GLU A 42 16.80 -21.53 4.06
CA GLU A 42 16.68 -22.10 2.73
C GLU A 42 15.58 -21.38 1.93
N ILE A 43 15.82 -21.13 0.64
CA ILE A 43 14.79 -20.57 -0.23
C ILE A 43 13.80 -21.68 -0.57
N ARG A 44 12.52 -21.44 -0.27
CA ARG A 44 11.42 -22.32 -0.61
C ARG A 44 10.44 -21.54 -1.48
N CYS A 45 10.23 -22.01 -2.70
CA CYS A 45 9.33 -21.40 -3.66
C CYS A 45 8.01 -22.15 -3.70
N PRO A 46 6.89 -21.42 -3.90
CA PRO A 46 5.57 -22.04 -4.08
C PRO A 46 5.52 -22.89 -5.36
N THR A 47 4.69 -23.93 -5.34
CA THR A 47 4.42 -24.78 -6.51
C THR A 47 3.21 -24.34 -7.32
N GLU A 48 2.49 -23.31 -6.87
CA GLU A 48 1.41 -22.67 -7.58
C GLU A 48 1.89 -22.11 -8.93
N PRO A 49 1.01 -21.96 -9.91
CA PRO A 49 1.36 -21.47 -11.23
C PRO A 49 1.98 -20.05 -11.20
N TRP A 50 2.94 -19.84 -12.09
CA TRP A 50 3.42 -18.52 -12.45
C TRP A 50 3.40 -18.30 -13.96
N PHE A 51 3.40 -17.06 -14.40
CA PHE A 51 3.27 -16.69 -15.79
C PHE A 51 4.26 -15.59 -16.15
N ARG A 52 4.76 -15.64 -17.39
CA ARG A 52 5.55 -14.58 -18.01
C ARG A 52 4.86 -14.15 -19.31
N ASP A 53 4.55 -12.87 -19.44
CA ASP A 53 3.82 -12.29 -20.57
C ASP A 53 2.51 -13.05 -20.89
N GLY A 54 1.83 -13.50 -19.84
CA GLY A 54 0.59 -14.26 -19.92
C GLY A 54 0.75 -15.73 -20.28
N ARG A 55 1.95 -16.23 -20.49
CA ARG A 55 2.22 -17.65 -20.79
C ARG A 55 2.68 -18.36 -19.53
N PRO A 56 2.23 -19.61 -19.32
CA PRO A 56 2.71 -20.40 -18.19
C PRO A 56 4.23 -20.48 -18.15
N GLY A 57 4.79 -20.24 -16.98
CA GLY A 57 6.20 -20.41 -16.70
C GLY A 57 6.55 -21.90 -16.61
N GLY A 58 7.80 -22.23 -16.88
CA GLY A 58 8.33 -23.58 -16.74
C GLY A 58 8.85 -23.89 -15.35
N GLY A 59 9.04 -25.19 -15.06
CA GLY A 59 9.65 -25.67 -13.83
C GLY A 59 8.64 -26.26 -12.83
N PRO A 60 9.15 -26.89 -11.73
CA PRO A 60 8.33 -27.52 -10.72
C PRO A 60 7.70 -26.53 -9.73
N ASP A 61 8.20 -25.31 -9.69
CA ASP A 61 7.81 -24.24 -8.77
C ASP A 61 8.06 -22.84 -9.38
N GLN A 62 7.85 -21.79 -8.60
CA GLN A 62 8.00 -20.41 -9.04
C GLN A 62 9.46 -19.91 -9.05
N SER A 63 10.45 -20.73 -8.72
CA SER A 63 11.85 -20.30 -8.52
C SER A 63 12.45 -19.57 -9.73
N ALA A 64 12.21 -20.09 -10.93
CA ALA A 64 12.75 -19.49 -12.16
C ALA A 64 12.22 -18.06 -12.37
N GLY A 65 10.90 -17.87 -12.29
CA GLY A 65 10.28 -16.56 -12.49
C GLY A 65 10.65 -15.57 -11.37
N LEU A 66 10.72 -16.02 -10.13
CA LEU A 66 11.12 -15.17 -9.00
C LEU A 66 12.60 -14.75 -9.10
N GLN A 67 13.48 -15.63 -9.59
CA GLN A 67 14.90 -15.29 -9.85
C GLN A 67 15.02 -14.27 -10.99
N GLU A 68 14.30 -14.44 -12.08
CA GLU A 68 14.28 -13.49 -13.19
C GLU A 68 13.82 -12.10 -12.71
N LEU A 69 12.68 -12.04 -12.01
CA LEU A 69 12.16 -10.78 -11.46
C LEU A 69 13.13 -10.14 -10.46
N ALA A 70 13.74 -10.93 -9.58
CA ALA A 70 14.76 -10.45 -8.65
C ALA A 70 15.99 -9.89 -9.39
N GLY A 71 16.39 -10.51 -10.49
CA GLY A 71 17.44 -10.00 -11.38
C GLY A 71 17.10 -8.61 -11.90
N HIS A 72 15.91 -8.40 -12.43
CA HIS A 72 15.47 -7.07 -12.89
C HIS A 72 15.49 -6.03 -11.76
N ILE A 73 15.04 -6.37 -10.54
CA ILE A 73 15.08 -5.48 -9.39
C ILE A 73 16.52 -5.07 -9.05
N VAL A 74 17.43 -6.04 -9.00
CA VAL A 74 18.83 -5.81 -8.67
C VAL A 74 19.51 -4.94 -9.74
N ASP A 75 19.25 -5.21 -11.02
CA ASP A 75 19.83 -4.46 -12.14
C ASP A 75 19.30 -3.01 -12.16
N CYS A 76 18.00 -2.81 -11.92
CA CYS A 76 17.41 -1.47 -11.78
C CYS A 76 18.03 -0.72 -10.60
N HIS A 77 18.16 -1.35 -9.44
CA HIS A 77 18.79 -0.73 -8.28
C HIS A 77 20.24 -0.31 -8.57
N ARG A 78 21.05 -1.18 -9.17
CA ARG A 78 22.45 -0.86 -9.55
C ARG A 78 22.56 0.26 -10.57
N ALA A 79 21.60 0.34 -11.49
CA ALA A 79 21.54 1.36 -12.53
C ALA A 79 20.88 2.67 -12.07
N GLY A 80 20.41 2.78 -10.83
CA GLY A 80 19.66 3.94 -10.32
C GLY A 80 18.30 4.14 -10.98
N LYS A 81 17.72 3.07 -11.56
CA LYS A 81 16.40 3.07 -12.19
C LYS A 81 15.32 2.85 -11.13
N PRO A 82 14.07 3.30 -11.39
CA PRO A 82 12.99 3.19 -10.41
C PRO A 82 12.57 1.74 -10.14
N VAL A 83 12.30 1.46 -8.87
CA VAL A 83 11.62 0.26 -8.37
C VAL A 83 10.47 0.69 -7.49
N VAL A 84 9.27 0.50 -7.96
CA VAL A 84 8.03 0.92 -7.30
C VAL A 84 7.29 -0.29 -6.74
N VAL A 85 6.78 -0.17 -5.52
CA VAL A 85 5.97 -1.21 -4.89
C VAL A 85 4.57 -0.67 -4.60
N LEU A 86 3.55 -1.28 -5.22
CA LEU A 86 2.14 -1.03 -4.92
C LEU A 86 1.61 -2.15 -4.03
N THR A 87 0.96 -1.81 -2.94
CA THR A 87 0.32 -2.82 -2.07
C THR A 87 -1.12 -2.43 -1.72
N GLY A 88 -1.94 -3.45 -1.45
CA GLY A 88 -3.10 -3.28 -0.59
C GLY A 88 -2.71 -3.36 0.89
N ALA A 89 -3.69 -3.53 1.77
CA ALA A 89 -3.46 -3.68 3.19
C ALA A 89 -2.94 -5.09 3.59
N HIS A 90 -3.11 -6.09 2.71
CA HIS A 90 -2.79 -7.49 3.04
C HIS A 90 -1.34 -7.73 3.46
N PRO A 91 -0.31 -7.27 2.72
CA PRO A 91 1.08 -7.49 3.13
C PRO A 91 1.42 -6.85 4.48
N ILE A 92 0.70 -5.81 4.87
CA ILE A 92 0.88 -5.16 6.17
C ILE A 92 0.24 -6.02 7.27
N LYS A 93 -1.06 -6.35 7.12
CA LYS A 93 -1.82 -7.03 8.16
C LYS A 93 -1.46 -8.51 8.34
N ASN A 94 -0.82 -9.16 7.35
CA ASN A 94 -0.32 -10.54 7.47
C ASN A 94 1.18 -10.61 7.80
N GLY A 95 1.79 -9.48 8.21
CA GLY A 95 3.14 -9.45 8.73
C GLY A 95 4.27 -9.52 7.69
N GLN A 96 3.99 -9.35 6.38
CA GLN A 96 5.03 -9.40 5.33
C GLN A 96 5.70 -8.04 5.06
N ILE A 97 5.16 -6.96 5.59
CA ILE A 97 5.68 -5.60 5.36
C ILE A 97 7.15 -5.37 5.73
N PRO A 98 7.77 -6.09 6.69
CA PRO A 98 9.20 -5.98 6.97
C PRO A 98 10.09 -6.20 5.75
N ILE A 99 9.67 -7.01 4.77
CA ILE A 99 10.37 -7.18 3.48
C ILE A 99 10.50 -5.83 2.78
N VAL A 100 9.38 -5.14 2.60
CA VAL A 100 9.34 -3.83 1.93
C VAL A 100 10.13 -2.79 2.72
N ILE A 101 10.00 -2.77 4.05
CA ILE A 101 10.75 -1.86 4.93
C ILE A 101 12.27 -2.03 4.75
N VAL A 102 12.76 -3.26 4.67
CA VAL A 102 14.20 -3.52 4.45
C VAL A 102 14.63 -3.05 3.06
N LEU A 103 13.85 -3.32 2.02
CA LEU A 103 14.15 -2.86 0.66
C LEU A 103 14.16 -1.32 0.55
N ILE A 104 13.24 -0.64 1.24
CA ILE A 104 13.23 0.83 1.37
C ILE A 104 14.50 1.32 2.07
N ARG A 105 14.83 0.78 3.24
CA ARG A 105 16.02 1.19 4.01
C ARG A 105 17.31 1.02 3.23
N ARG A 106 17.37 0.02 2.35
CA ARG A 106 18.50 -0.25 1.45
C ARG A 106 18.50 0.61 0.18
N GLY A 107 17.45 1.39 -0.07
CA GLY A 107 17.33 2.22 -1.27
C GLY A 107 17.03 1.42 -2.54
N VAL A 108 16.54 0.19 -2.41
CA VAL A 108 16.08 -0.63 -3.55
C VAL A 108 14.74 -0.09 -4.04
N VAL A 109 13.79 0.15 -3.14
CA VAL A 109 12.50 0.74 -3.47
C VAL A 109 12.62 2.25 -3.54
N THR A 110 12.18 2.86 -4.63
CA THR A 110 12.22 4.30 -4.91
C THR A 110 10.91 5.02 -4.60
N LEU A 111 9.80 4.31 -4.64
CA LEU A 111 8.46 4.79 -4.25
C LEU A 111 7.64 3.62 -3.71
N TYR A 112 6.92 3.86 -2.62
CA TYR A 112 5.91 2.95 -2.08
C TYR A 112 4.52 3.52 -2.29
N SER A 113 3.58 2.69 -2.73
CA SER A 113 2.19 3.09 -2.96
C SER A 113 1.23 2.11 -2.29
N THR A 114 0.14 2.64 -1.70
CA THR A 114 -0.87 1.83 -1.04
C THR A 114 -2.24 2.53 -1.06
N ASN A 115 -3.24 1.89 -0.46
CA ASN A 115 -4.56 2.47 -0.21
C ASN A 115 -4.70 2.94 1.26
N VAL A 116 -5.82 3.56 1.59
CA VAL A 116 -6.09 4.06 2.96
C VAL A 116 -6.14 2.92 3.97
N ALA A 117 -6.62 1.72 3.59
CA ALA A 117 -6.59 0.57 4.50
C ALA A 117 -5.14 0.17 4.87
N GLY A 118 -4.17 0.33 3.96
CA GLY A 118 -2.75 0.18 4.27
C GLY A 118 -2.26 1.22 5.27
N ALA A 119 -2.69 2.47 5.14
CA ALA A 119 -2.36 3.52 6.10
C ALA A 119 -2.97 3.24 7.48
N ILE A 120 -4.23 2.77 7.53
CA ILE A 120 -4.92 2.38 8.77
C ILE A 120 -4.14 1.29 9.53
N HIS A 121 -3.84 0.17 8.88
CA HIS A 121 -3.11 -0.91 9.55
C HIS A 121 -1.71 -0.49 9.98
N SER A 122 -1.00 0.29 9.14
CA SER A 122 0.32 0.85 9.51
C SER A 122 0.24 1.75 10.73
N PHE A 123 -0.82 2.58 10.84
CA PHE A 123 -1.06 3.46 11.97
C PHE A 123 -1.29 2.67 13.25
N GLU A 124 -2.20 1.70 13.22
CA GLU A 124 -2.56 0.90 14.38
C GLU A 124 -1.36 0.09 14.89
N PHE A 125 -0.61 -0.57 14.01
CA PHE A 125 0.62 -1.25 14.40
C PHE A 125 1.66 -0.29 14.99
N ALA A 126 1.87 0.88 14.38
CA ALA A 126 2.84 1.85 14.88
C ALA A 126 2.48 2.36 16.27
N LEU A 127 1.18 2.53 16.56
CA LEU A 127 0.68 3.11 17.81
C LEU A 127 0.58 2.08 18.93
N THR A 128 -0.02 0.91 18.67
CA THR A 128 -0.37 -0.08 19.71
C THR A 128 0.37 -1.41 19.57
N GLY A 129 1.08 -1.63 18.48
CA GLY A 129 1.71 -2.91 18.15
C GLY A 129 0.71 -3.98 17.67
N ALA A 130 -0.56 -3.60 17.42
CA ALA A 130 -1.61 -4.54 17.06
C ALA A 130 -2.60 -3.93 16.05
N SER A 131 -3.20 -4.75 15.19
CA SER A 131 -4.20 -4.32 14.22
C SER A 131 -5.14 -5.44 13.80
N SER A 132 -6.11 -5.11 12.94
CA SER A 132 -7.11 -6.02 12.37
C SER A 132 -8.16 -6.47 13.36
N GLU A 133 -9.35 -5.89 13.28
CA GLU A 133 -10.53 -6.26 14.07
C GLU A 133 -11.40 -7.34 13.40
N SER A 134 -12.29 -7.93 14.17
CA SER A 134 -13.30 -8.86 13.67
C SER A 134 -14.53 -8.12 13.16
N VAL A 135 -14.67 -8.02 11.83
CA VAL A 135 -15.89 -7.43 11.24
C VAL A 135 -17.15 -8.14 11.70
N ARG A 136 -17.11 -9.48 11.78
CA ARG A 136 -18.26 -10.31 12.18
C ARG A 136 -18.75 -9.98 13.58
N ASP A 137 -17.81 -9.74 14.50
CA ASP A 137 -18.16 -9.53 15.92
C ASP A 137 -18.49 -8.07 16.21
N ALA A 138 -17.84 -7.11 15.55
CA ALA A 138 -18.02 -5.69 15.77
C ALA A 138 -19.21 -5.07 14.99
N LEU A 139 -19.60 -5.64 13.85
CA LEU A 139 -20.66 -5.08 13.01
C LEU A 139 -22.05 -5.06 13.68
N PRO A 140 -22.50 -6.13 14.40
CA PRO A 140 -23.84 -6.14 15.03
C PRO A 140 -24.02 -5.06 16.11
N THR A 141 -22.95 -4.64 16.79
CA THR A 141 -22.97 -3.58 17.81
C THR A 141 -22.69 -2.19 17.23
N GLY A 142 -22.33 -2.12 15.93
CA GLY A 142 -21.94 -0.88 15.26
C GLY A 142 -20.54 -0.39 15.65
N GLU A 143 -19.71 -1.25 16.25
CA GLU A 143 -18.36 -0.90 16.70
C GLU A 143 -17.29 -1.04 15.61
N PHE A 144 -17.64 -1.68 14.47
CA PHE A 144 -16.70 -1.86 13.37
C PHE A 144 -16.16 -0.53 12.84
N GLY A 145 -14.84 -0.35 12.96
CA GLY A 145 -14.13 0.84 12.47
C GLY A 145 -14.24 2.06 13.40
N MET A 146 -14.81 1.93 14.59
CA MET A 146 -15.11 3.04 15.50
C MET A 146 -14.00 3.34 16.52
N ALA A 147 -12.77 2.82 16.30
CA ALA A 147 -11.63 3.17 17.14
C ALA A 147 -11.26 4.66 16.95
N PHE A 148 -11.33 5.43 18.05
CA PHE A 148 -11.18 6.89 18.02
C PHE A 148 -9.87 7.34 17.39
N GLU A 149 -8.74 6.82 17.87
CA GLU A 149 -7.42 7.26 17.43
C GLU A 149 -7.23 6.97 15.95
N THR A 150 -7.72 5.82 15.46
CA THR A 150 -7.64 5.45 14.04
C THR A 150 -8.39 6.45 13.17
N GLY A 151 -9.63 6.79 13.52
CA GLY A 151 -10.40 7.76 12.75
C GLY A 151 -9.89 9.19 12.92
N ALA A 152 -9.78 9.66 14.16
CA ALA A 152 -9.50 11.06 14.44
C ALA A 152 -8.06 11.47 14.04
N TYR A 153 -7.04 10.68 14.39
CA TYR A 153 -5.66 11.07 14.11
C TYR A 153 -5.35 11.01 12.62
N LEU A 154 -5.84 9.99 11.89
CA LEU A 154 -5.64 9.91 10.46
C LEU A 154 -6.38 11.04 9.73
N ASN A 155 -7.64 11.32 10.06
CA ASN A 155 -8.39 12.40 9.44
C ASN A 155 -7.79 13.79 9.74
N CYS A 156 -7.36 14.04 10.98
CA CYS A 156 -6.70 15.30 11.33
C CYS A 156 -5.33 15.44 10.63
N ALA A 157 -4.56 14.35 10.49
CA ALA A 157 -3.32 14.38 9.75
C ALA A 157 -3.54 14.72 8.27
N VAL A 158 -4.58 14.17 7.66
CA VAL A 158 -5.00 14.48 6.28
C VAL A 158 -5.42 15.95 6.16
N GLU A 159 -6.20 16.47 7.10
CA GLU A 159 -6.67 17.87 7.08
C GLU A 159 -5.50 18.87 7.25
N ILE A 160 -4.60 18.61 8.19
CA ILE A 160 -3.40 19.42 8.41
C ILE A 160 -2.45 19.31 7.21
N GLY A 161 -2.31 18.13 6.63
CA GLY A 161 -1.53 17.90 5.41
C GLY A 161 -2.07 18.70 4.23
N TRP A 162 -3.38 18.71 4.05
CA TRP A 162 -4.06 19.53 3.04
C TRP A 162 -3.78 21.02 3.24
N ALA A 163 -3.94 21.53 4.46
CA ALA A 163 -3.63 22.92 4.78
C ALA A 163 -2.15 23.27 4.55
N ALA A 164 -1.25 22.31 4.70
CA ALA A 164 0.18 22.46 4.42
C ALA A 164 0.57 22.24 2.95
N GLY A 165 -0.37 21.88 2.07
CA GLY A 165 -0.11 21.63 0.65
C GLY A 165 0.67 20.36 0.35
N ILE A 166 0.61 19.33 1.23
CA ILE A 166 1.33 18.06 1.08
C ILE A 166 0.37 16.89 0.80
N GLY A 167 0.89 15.80 0.24
CA GLY A 167 0.14 14.58 -0.01
C GLY A 167 -0.22 13.81 1.27
N LEU A 168 -1.14 12.85 1.13
CA LEU A 168 -1.59 12.00 2.24
C LEU A 168 -0.44 11.14 2.77
N GLY A 169 0.35 10.54 1.87
CA GLY A 169 1.50 9.71 2.25
C GLY A 169 2.57 10.48 3.02
N GLU A 170 2.87 11.72 2.62
CA GLU A 170 3.80 12.60 3.35
C GLU A 170 3.22 13.00 4.70
N ALA A 171 1.93 13.34 4.79
CA ALA A 171 1.26 13.67 6.05
C ALA A 171 1.36 12.50 7.04
N MET A 172 1.17 11.25 6.58
CA MET A 172 1.39 10.06 7.42
C MET A 172 2.85 9.94 7.85
N GLY A 173 3.81 10.09 6.95
CA GLY A 173 5.24 10.07 7.28
C GLY A 173 5.61 11.08 8.38
N ARG A 174 5.11 12.30 8.26
CA ARG A 174 5.29 13.35 9.28
C ARG A 174 4.62 13.00 10.59
N LEU A 175 3.43 12.42 10.58
CA LEU A 175 2.75 11.98 11.80
C LEU A 175 3.64 11.05 12.64
N TYR A 176 4.37 10.14 12.02
CA TYR A 176 5.25 9.20 12.73
C TYR A 176 6.60 9.81 13.12
N CYS A 177 7.16 10.69 12.30
CA CYS A 177 8.56 11.09 12.40
C CYS A 177 8.77 12.55 12.85
N ASP A 178 7.79 13.44 12.65
CA ASP A 178 7.87 14.87 13.00
C ASP A 178 7.04 15.16 14.27
N ALA A 179 7.72 15.52 15.35
CA ALA A 179 7.08 15.76 16.64
C ALA A 179 6.13 16.97 16.63
N GLU A 180 6.46 18.02 15.87
CA GLU A 180 5.60 19.21 15.78
C GLU A 180 4.32 18.91 14.99
N PHE A 181 4.45 18.22 13.85
CA PHE A 181 3.30 17.80 13.05
C PHE A 181 2.39 16.88 13.86
N ARG A 182 2.98 15.88 14.53
CA ARG A 182 2.25 14.94 15.40
C ARG A 182 1.50 15.68 16.51
N LYS A 183 2.15 16.65 17.17
CA LYS A 183 1.51 17.44 18.21
C LYS A 183 0.30 18.20 17.68
N LYS A 184 0.41 18.85 16.50
CA LYS A 184 -0.72 19.55 15.86
C LYS A 184 -1.88 18.59 15.55
N VAL A 185 -1.58 17.39 15.10
CA VAL A 185 -2.60 16.35 14.82
C VAL A 185 -3.32 15.94 16.09
N ILE A 186 -2.59 15.63 17.15
CA ILE A 186 -3.19 15.23 18.44
C ILE A 186 -4.01 16.35 19.05
N ASP A 187 -3.46 17.56 19.12
CA ASP A 187 -4.18 18.73 19.63
C ASP A 187 -5.49 18.98 18.85
N ARG A 188 -5.46 18.86 17.52
CA ARG A 188 -6.64 19.03 16.67
C ARG A 188 -7.66 17.92 16.89
N ALA A 189 -7.21 16.66 17.00
CA ALA A 189 -8.10 15.51 17.22
C ALA A 189 -8.84 15.58 18.58
N LEU A 190 -8.22 16.21 19.59
CA LEU A 190 -8.78 16.34 20.93
C LEU A 190 -9.53 17.65 21.17
N ALA A 191 -9.39 18.65 20.28
CA ALA A 191 -9.90 20.01 20.50
C ALA A 191 -11.43 20.10 20.73
N ASP A 192 -12.18 19.23 20.05
CA ASP A 192 -13.66 19.23 20.10
C ASP A 192 -14.21 18.19 21.10
N ARG A 193 -13.35 17.61 21.96
CA ARG A 193 -13.76 16.60 22.93
C ARG A 193 -13.87 17.18 24.34
N ALA A 194 -15.09 17.17 24.85
CA ALA A 194 -15.39 17.58 26.24
C ALA A 194 -14.88 16.57 27.28
N ASP A 195 -14.75 15.30 26.89
CA ASP A 195 -14.27 14.20 27.74
C ASP A 195 -13.02 13.58 27.10
N THR A 196 -11.86 14.02 27.57
CA THR A 196 -10.55 13.42 27.23
C THR A 196 -10.13 12.36 28.23
N GLY A 197 -11.03 11.85 29.08
CA GLY A 197 -10.77 10.92 30.16
C GLY A 197 -9.66 9.88 29.93
N GLU A 198 -9.47 8.94 30.79
CA GLU A 198 -8.37 7.94 30.66
C GLU A 198 -8.33 7.20 29.33
N TYR A 199 -9.45 7.11 28.64
CA TYR A 199 -9.62 6.35 27.41
C TYR A 199 -8.96 7.01 26.20
N PHE A 200 -8.89 8.32 26.13
CA PHE A 200 -8.38 9.10 24.99
C PHE A 200 -7.06 9.83 25.30
N LYS A 201 -6.28 9.33 26.25
CA LYS A 201 -4.95 9.90 26.52
C LYS A 201 -4.13 9.94 25.25
N PRO A 202 -3.60 11.12 24.86
CA PRO A 202 -2.75 11.22 23.68
C PRO A 202 -1.50 10.38 23.85
N TYR A 203 -1.07 9.73 22.75
CA TYR A 203 0.22 9.07 22.71
C TYR A 203 1.31 10.09 22.40
N GLU A 204 2.38 10.15 23.19
CA GLU A 204 3.50 11.06 22.97
C GLU A 204 4.33 10.71 21.74
N GLY A 205 4.21 9.48 21.25
CA GLY A 205 4.90 8.97 20.07
C GLY A 205 4.32 7.65 19.58
N PHE A 206 5.05 7.02 18.68
CA PHE A 206 4.69 5.73 18.10
C PHE A 206 5.71 4.68 18.54
N PRO A 207 5.42 3.88 19.57
CA PRO A 207 6.37 2.91 20.13
C PRO A 207 6.88 1.88 19.10
N PHE A 208 6.04 1.55 18.10
CA PHE A 208 6.35 0.57 17.08
C PHE A 208 6.58 1.19 15.69
N ALA A 209 7.04 2.45 15.63
CA ALA A 209 7.31 3.15 14.36
C ALA A 209 8.29 2.42 13.43
N ASP A 210 9.17 1.57 13.97
CA ASP A 210 10.10 0.78 13.17
C ASP A 210 9.44 -0.36 12.38
N ALA A 211 8.23 -0.77 12.77
CA ALA A 211 7.36 -1.69 12.02
C ALA A 211 6.48 -0.98 10.97
N CYS A 212 6.59 0.35 10.83
CA CYS A 212 5.76 1.17 9.95
C CYS A 212 6.49 1.50 8.65
N VAL A 213 5.91 1.12 7.52
CA VAL A 213 6.46 1.38 6.19
C VAL A 213 6.50 2.89 5.88
N PHE A 214 5.53 3.67 6.33
CA PHE A 214 5.49 5.13 6.14
C PHE A 214 6.64 5.81 6.88
N ALA A 215 6.91 5.39 8.13
CA ALA A 215 8.03 5.91 8.89
C ALA A 215 9.37 5.56 8.25
N ALA A 216 9.51 4.33 7.75
CA ALA A 216 10.72 3.89 7.05
C ALA A 216 10.96 4.70 5.76
N ALA A 217 9.91 4.91 4.96
CA ALA A 217 9.98 5.69 3.73
C ALA A 217 10.31 7.16 3.99
N TYR A 218 9.63 7.79 4.94
CA TYR A 218 9.87 9.19 5.30
C TYR A 218 11.32 9.41 5.78
N ARG A 219 11.82 8.55 6.67
CA ARG A 219 13.22 8.61 7.14
C ARG A 219 14.23 8.41 6.02
N LYS A 220 13.87 7.64 4.99
CA LYS A 220 14.72 7.40 3.80
C LYS A 220 14.60 8.50 2.75
N GLY A 221 13.59 9.37 2.85
CA GLY A 221 13.34 10.44 1.88
C GLY A 221 12.74 9.94 0.57
N ILE A 222 11.99 8.82 0.58
CA ILE A 222 11.26 8.34 -0.58
C ILE A 222 9.76 8.63 -0.45
N PRO A 223 9.05 8.92 -1.55
CA PRO A 223 7.64 9.21 -1.51
C PRO A 223 6.82 7.97 -1.15
N VAL A 224 5.76 8.20 -0.38
CA VAL A 224 4.65 7.27 -0.21
C VAL A 224 3.41 7.89 -0.83
N CYS A 225 2.72 7.14 -1.69
CA CYS A 225 1.47 7.57 -2.31
C CYS A 225 0.30 6.75 -1.77
N VAL A 226 -0.73 7.43 -1.26
CA VAL A 226 -1.94 6.78 -0.75
C VAL A 226 -3.13 7.13 -1.64
N HIS A 227 -3.67 6.12 -2.31
CA HIS A 227 -4.81 6.28 -3.19
C HIS A 227 -6.10 6.00 -2.42
N ALA A 228 -6.95 7.02 -2.31
CA ALA A 228 -8.17 6.98 -1.51
C ALA A 228 -9.43 6.88 -2.37
N SER A 229 -10.43 6.19 -1.85
CA SER A 229 -11.84 6.29 -2.28
C SER A 229 -12.66 6.90 -1.15
N VAL A 230 -13.77 7.54 -1.46
CA VAL A 230 -14.66 8.13 -0.46
C VAL A 230 -15.78 7.14 -0.13
N GLY A 231 -16.00 6.90 1.16
CA GLY A 231 -17.05 6.01 1.67
C GLY A 231 -16.67 4.53 1.71
N THR A 232 -15.39 4.20 1.46
CA THR A 232 -14.90 2.81 1.47
C THR A 232 -14.02 2.48 2.67
N ASP A 233 -13.52 3.49 3.37
CA ASP A 233 -12.58 3.33 4.48
C ASP A 233 -13.26 3.61 5.81
N ILE A 234 -12.83 2.90 6.87
CA ILE A 234 -13.40 3.10 8.22
C ILE A 234 -13.17 4.52 8.76
N THR A 235 -12.14 5.23 8.29
CA THR A 235 -11.92 6.64 8.65
C THR A 235 -13.03 7.57 8.19
N ASP A 236 -13.77 7.19 7.14
CA ASP A 236 -14.85 7.99 6.56
C ASP A 236 -16.14 7.96 7.40
N GLN A 237 -16.21 7.03 8.37
CA GLN A 237 -17.35 6.88 9.28
C GLN A 237 -17.32 7.88 10.44
N HIS A 238 -16.19 8.55 10.68
CA HIS A 238 -15.97 9.43 11.81
C HIS A 238 -16.44 10.87 11.53
N ASP A 239 -16.84 11.59 12.56
CA ASP A 239 -17.23 12.99 12.50
C ASP A 239 -16.08 13.92 12.06
N SER A 240 -14.83 13.51 12.32
CA SER A 240 -13.62 14.19 11.87
C SER A 240 -13.34 14.06 10.37
N PHE A 241 -14.14 13.30 9.62
CA PHE A 241 -13.92 13.06 8.19
C PHE A 241 -14.10 14.33 7.36
N ASN A 242 -13.07 14.67 6.57
CA ASN A 242 -13.10 15.76 5.60
C ASN A 242 -12.81 15.22 4.19
N GLY A 243 -13.87 14.97 3.41
CA GLY A 243 -13.75 14.42 2.06
C GLY A 243 -13.00 15.32 1.08
N ALA A 244 -13.03 16.66 1.26
CA ALA A 244 -12.26 17.58 0.44
C ALA A 244 -10.76 17.46 0.72
N ALA A 245 -10.36 17.40 1.99
CA ALA A 245 -8.97 17.19 2.38
C ALA A 245 -8.45 15.83 1.90
N LYS A 246 -9.23 14.76 2.10
CA LYS A 246 -8.89 13.40 1.64
C LYS A 246 -8.69 13.36 0.12
N GLY A 247 -9.60 13.96 -0.65
CA GLY A 247 -9.51 14.02 -2.11
C GLY A 247 -8.30 14.83 -2.59
N ALA A 248 -8.05 15.99 -1.99
CA ALA A 248 -6.94 16.86 -2.36
C ALA A 248 -5.57 16.23 -2.08
N THR A 249 -5.38 15.64 -0.89
CA THR A 249 -4.10 15.02 -0.48
C THR A 249 -3.81 13.73 -1.26
N SER A 250 -4.82 12.89 -1.48
CA SER A 250 -4.68 11.69 -2.33
C SER A 250 -4.49 12.06 -3.81
N GLY A 251 -5.10 13.14 -4.28
CA GLY A 251 -4.87 13.69 -5.62
C GLY A 251 -3.43 14.16 -5.81
N ALA A 252 -2.82 14.80 -4.80
CA ALA A 252 -1.40 15.15 -4.81
C ALA A 252 -0.52 13.90 -4.88
N ASP A 253 -0.79 12.87 -4.09
CA ASP A 253 -0.09 11.59 -4.14
C ASP A 253 -0.18 10.91 -5.52
N PHE A 254 -1.35 10.99 -6.16
CA PHE A 254 -1.51 10.46 -7.52
C PHE A 254 -0.60 11.18 -8.52
N LEU A 255 -0.45 12.51 -8.42
CA LEU A 255 0.45 13.25 -9.29
C LEU A 255 1.93 12.95 -9.01
N VAL A 256 2.31 12.74 -7.74
CA VAL A 256 3.66 12.25 -7.37
C VAL A 256 3.92 10.87 -7.97
N PHE A 257 2.94 9.97 -7.90
CA PHE A 257 3.03 8.64 -8.51
C PHE A 257 3.17 8.72 -10.04
N ALA A 258 2.39 9.58 -10.70
CA ALA A 258 2.46 9.78 -12.14
C ALA A 258 3.81 10.36 -12.58
N GLU A 259 4.41 11.27 -11.80
CA GLU A 259 5.75 11.78 -12.07
C GLU A 259 6.83 10.71 -11.90
N GLU A 260 6.69 9.80 -10.93
CA GLU A 260 7.60 8.65 -10.82
C GLU A 260 7.54 7.75 -12.05
N MET A 261 6.34 7.53 -12.65
CA MET A 261 6.21 6.76 -13.88
C MET A 261 6.95 7.42 -15.06
N CYS A 262 7.12 8.73 -15.05
CA CYS A 262 7.89 9.45 -16.05
C CYS A 262 9.42 9.18 -15.98
N ARG A 263 9.92 8.59 -14.88
CA ARG A 263 11.33 8.18 -14.74
C ARG A 263 11.62 6.82 -15.38
N PHE A 264 10.60 6.11 -15.84
CA PHE A 264 10.73 4.78 -16.45
C PHE A 264 11.11 4.79 -17.94
N THR A 265 11.54 5.90 -18.51
CA THR A 265 11.89 6.02 -19.95
C THR A 265 12.95 5.03 -20.41
N GLU A 266 13.80 4.57 -19.53
CA GLU A 266 14.85 3.56 -19.78
C GLU A 266 14.62 2.26 -19.01
N GLY A 267 13.40 1.97 -18.61
CA GLY A 267 13.02 0.81 -17.82
C GLY A 267 12.95 1.08 -16.32
N GLY A 268 12.48 0.08 -15.61
CA GLY A 268 12.24 0.07 -14.17
C GLY A 268 11.35 -1.10 -13.81
N VAL A 269 11.09 -1.29 -12.53
CA VAL A 269 10.25 -2.39 -12.02
C VAL A 269 9.07 -1.85 -11.22
N VAL A 270 7.88 -2.38 -11.48
CA VAL A 270 6.67 -2.17 -10.66
C VAL A 270 6.22 -3.51 -10.09
N LEU A 271 6.16 -3.61 -8.77
CA LEU A 271 5.58 -4.75 -8.05
C LEU A 271 4.17 -4.39 -7.59
N ASN A 272 3.19 -5.18 -7.99
CA ASN A 272 1.79 -5.10 -7.53
C ASN A 272 1.52 -6.26 -6.57
N VAL A 273 1.31 -5.96 -5.29
CA VAL A 273 1.24 -6.96 -4.24
C VAL A 273 -0.08 -6.83 -3.47
N GLY A 274 -1.03 -7.72 -3.76
CA GLY A 274 -2.30 -7.78 -3.05
C GLY A 274 -3.17 -6.53 -3.19
N THR A 275 -3.03 -5.80 -4.28
CA THR A 275 -3.97 -4.73 -4.66
C THR A 275 -4.64 -5.08 -5.97
N ALA A 276 -5.84 -5.64 -5.86
CA ALA A 276 -6.55 -6.30 -6.97
C ALA A 276 -7.14 -5.32 -8.00
N ILE A 277 -7.52 -4.12 -7.58
CA ILE A 277 -8.24 -3.14 -8.42
C ILE A 277 -7.52 -1.79 -8.39
N MET A 278 -7.32 -1.21 -7.21
CA MET A 278 -6.83 0.16 -7.08
C MET A 278 -5.42 0.33 -7.65
N GLY A 279 -4.48 -0.59 -7.33
CA GLY A 279 -3.11 -0.53 -7.85
C GLY A 279 -3.06 -0.60 -9.37
N PRO A 280 -3.68 -1.61 -10.03
CA PRO A 280 -3.74 -1.70 -11.48
C PRO A 280 -4.39 -0.49 -12.14
N GLU A 281 -5.47 0.04 -11.58
CA GLU A 281 -6.18 1.21 -12.12
C GLU A 281 -5.35 2.50 -12.01
N VAL A 282 -4.66 2.71 -10.89
CA VAL A 282 -3.75 3.84 -10.70
C VAL A 282 -2.56 3.74 -11.64
N LEU A 283 -1.93 2.57 -11.72
CA LEU A 283 -0.80 2.32 -12.61
C LEU A 283 -1.17 2.61 -14.07
N LEU A 284 -2.31 2.10 -14.53
CA LEU A 284 -2.78 2.29 -15.90
C LEU A 284 -2.93 3.77 -16.27
N LYS A 285 -3.50 4.60 -15.37
CA LYS A 285 -3.67 6.03 -15.59
C LYS A 285 -2.32 6.76 -15.58
N ALA A 286 -1.46 6.43 -14.63
CA ALA A 286 -0.15 7.08 -14.49
C ALA A 286 0.77 6.80 -15.70
N VAL A 287 0.84 5.55 -16.19
CA VAL A 287 1.63 5.24 -17.40
C VAL A 287 1.06 5.89 -18.65
N SER A 288 -0.27 6.01 -18.74
CA SER A 288 -0.94 6.75 -19.83
C SER A 288 -0.58 8.23 -19.80
N MET A 289 -0.57 8.86 -18.63
CA MET A 289 -0.16 10.27 -18.47
C MET A 289 1.31 10.47 -18.83
N ALA A 290 2.19 9.59 -18.36
CA ALA A 290 3.62 9.64 -18.71
C ALA A 290 3.84 9.52 -20.22
N ALA A 291 3.19 8.56 -20.88
CA ALA A 291 3.27 8.40 -22.33
C ALA A 291 2.71 9.61 -23.09
N ASN A 292 1.58 10.18 -22.64
CA ASN A 292 0.95 11.36 -23.26
C ASN A 292 1.88 12.58 -23.22
N THR A 293 2.71 12.70 -22.18
CA THR A 293 3.70 13.80 -22.04
C THR A 293 5.04 13.49 -22.72
N GLY A 294 5.13 12.43 -23.52
CA GLY A 294 6.35 12.05 -24.23
C GLY A 294 7.39 11.31 -23.37
N ARG A 295 7.02 10.91 -22.15
CA ARG A 295 7.89 10.18 -21.20
C ARG A 295 7.38 8.75 -20.99
N ALA A 296 7.10 8.04 -22.09
CA ALA A 296 6.60 6.67 -22.04
C ALA A 296 7.51 5.74 -21.23
N PRO A 297 6.96 4.86 -20.37
CA PRO A 297 7.74 3.97 -19.52
C PRO A 297 8.25 2.75 -20.29
N ASN A 298 9.17 2.98 -21.24
CA ASN A 298 9.71 1.96 -22.13
C ASN A 298 10.51 0.91 -21.36
N GLY A 299 10.31 -0.37 -21.68
CA GLY A 299 11.00 -1.47 -21.01
C GLY A 299 10.51 -1.72 -19.56
N LEU A 300 9.33 -1.23 -19.19
CA LEU A 300 8.73 -1.44 -17.88
C LEU A 300 8.55 -2.93 -17.57
N VAL A 301 9.16 -3.40 -16.48
CA VAL A 301 8.95 -4.73 -15.94
C VAL A 301 7.90 -4.68 -14.84
N THR A 302 6.96 -5.62 -14.86
CA THR A 302 5.94 -5.74 -13.80
C THR A 302 5.98 -7.11 -13.13
N GLY A 303 5.74 -7.16 -11.82
CA GLY A 303 5.49 -8.39 -11.06
C GLY A 303 4.17 -8.25 -10.30
N ASP A 304 3.21 -9.12 -10.61
CA ASP A 304 1.89 -9.16 -9.96
C ASP A 304 1.78 -10.38 -9.05
N PHE A 305 1.46 -10.15 -7.77
CA PHE A 305 1.35 -11.18 -6.72
C PHE A 305 -0.07 -11.23 -6.21
N ASP A 306 -0.80 -12.29 -6.55
CA ASP A 306 -2.23 -12.43 -6.20
C ASP A 306 -2.58 -13.89 -5.93
N VAL A 307 -3.57 -14.12 -5.09
CA VAL A 307 -4.10 -15.47 -4.79
C VAL A 307 -5.02 -16.01 -5.89
N ARG A 308 -5.55 -15.13 -6.74
CA ARG A 308 -6.51 -15.51 -7.79
C ARG A 308 -5.82 -16.29 -8.90
N PRO A 309 -6.49 -17.31 -9.50
CA PRO A 309 -5.99 -17.91 -10.72
C PRO A 309 -5.83 -16.88 -11.83
N PHE A 310 -4.71 -16.97 -12.57
CA PHE A 310 -4.52 -16.16 -13.76
C PHE A 310 -5.17 -16.86 -14.96
N VAL A 311 -6.07 -16.17 -15.61
CA VAL A 311 -6.72 -16.66 -16.84
C VAL A 311 -6.18 -15.87 -18.01
N PHE A 312 -5.29 -16.50 -18.78
CA PHE A 312 -4.83 -15.94 -20.04
C PHE A 312 -5.90 -16.20 -21.12
N ASP A 313 -6.49 -15.12 -21.63
CA ASP A 313 -7.32 -15.15 -22.83
C ASP A 313 -6.64 -14.24 -23.88
N ASP A 314 -6.66 -14.67 -25.14
CA ASP A 314 -6.01 -13.90 -26.21
C ASP A 314 -6.58 -12.47 -26.24
N ASP A 315 -5.69 -11.49 -26.15
CA ASP A 315 -5.97 -10.03 -26.06
C ASP A 315 -6.95 -9.49 -27.14
N ARG A 316 -7.32 -10.31 -28.10
CA ARG A 316 -8.14 -9.95 -29.25
C ARG A 316 -9.65 -10.09 -29.03
N ARG A 317 -10.09 -10.57 -27.86
CA ARG A 317 -11.52 -10.71 -27.54
C ARG A 317 -11.89 -9.86 -26.34
N ASP A 318 -12.16 -8.58 -26.61
CA ASP A 318 -12.70 -7.62 -25.61
C ASP A 318 -14.05 -8.06 -24.99
N GLU A 319 -14.70 -9.03 -25.59
CA GLU A 319 -16.06 -9.47 -25.24
C GLU A 319 -16.12 -10.70 -24.34
N SER A 320 -14.98 -11.37 -24.03
CA SER A 320 -15.01 -12.51 -23.13
C SER A 320 -15.26 -12.07 -21.69
N GLN A 321 -16.04 -12.85 -20.93
CA GLN A 321 -16.26 -12.56 -19.50
C GLN A 321 -14.95 -12.53 -18.73
N ALA A 322 -14.02 -13.40 -19.03
CA ALA A 322 -12.69 -13.42 -18.41
C ALA A 322 -11.91 -12.14 -18.71
N TYR A 323 -11.99 -11.63 -19.93
CA TYR A 323 -11.36 -10.36 -20.29
C TYR A 323 -11.93 -9.19 -19.49
N TYR A 324 -13.25 -9.06 -19.42
CA TYR A 324 -13.90 -7.92 -18.77
C TYR A 324 -13.72 -7.92 -17.26
N TYR A 325 -13.96 -9.05 -16.60
CA TYR A 325 -13.92 -9.14 -15.12
C TYR A 325 -12.52 -9.29 -14.53
N LEU A 326 -11.54 -9.73 -15.31
CA LEU A 326 -10.15 -9.89 -14.88
C LEU A 326 -9.19 -8.90 -15.55
N ARG A 327 -9.72 -7.82 -16.13
CA ARG A 327 -8.93 -6.81 -16.85
C ARG A 327 -7.81 -6.18 -16.02
N ASP A 328 -8.02 -6.02 -14.72
CA ASP A 328 -7.06 -5.37 -13.83
C ASP A 328 -5.82 -6.24 -13.64
N GLN A 329 -6.02 -7.54 -13.41
CA GLN A 329 -4.96 -8.54 -13.34
C GLN A 329 -4.15 -8.60 -14.66
N LYS A 330 -4.85 -8.66 -15.80
CA LYS A 330 -4.23 -8.65 -17.13
C LYS A 330 -3.48 -7.33 -17.40
N SER A 331 -3.97 -6.22 -16.89
CA SER A 331 -3.34 -4.91 -17.10
C SER A 331 -1.92 -4.89 -16.55
N VAL A 332 -1.71 -5.39 -15.34
CA VAL A 332 -0.38 -5.45 -14.72
C VAL A 332 0.48 -6.54 -15.33
N ALA A 333 -0.06 -7.77 -15.44
CA ALA A 333 0.73 -8.95 -15.81
C ALA A 333 1.09 -9.01 -17.30
N THR A 334 0.34 -8.34 -18.20
CA THR A 334 0.56 -8.48 -19.65
C THR A 334 0.41 -7.18 -20.42
N ARG A 335 -0.71 -6.47 -20.27
CA ARG A 335 -1.07 -5.37 -21.17
C ARG A 335 -0.09 -4.19 -21.07
N ILE A 336 0.13 -3.68 -19.85
CA ILE A 336 1.02 -2.54 -19.62
C ILE A 336 2.45 -2.85 -20.05
N PRO A 337 3.11 -3.93 -19.55
CA PRO A 337 4.48 -4.19 -19.95
C PRO A 337 4.62 -4.44 -21.45
N LYS A 338 3.71 -5.19 -22.09
CA LYS A 338 3.74 -5.49 -23.52
C LYS A 338 3.70 -4.23 -24.40
N VAL A 339 2.82 -3.27 -24.06
CA VAL A 339 2.66 -2.01 -24.82
C VAL A 339 3.94 -1.18 -24.79
N PHE A 340 4.67 -1.21 -23.68
CA PHE A 340 5.90 -0.45 -23.52
C PHE A 340 7.19 -1.28 -23.75
N GLY A 341 7.08 -2.46 -24.40
CA GLY A 341 8.24 -3.28 -24.74
C GLY A 341 8.97 -3.89 -23.55
N GLY A 342 8.29 -4.03 -22.41
CA GLY A 342 8.80 -4.66 -21.21
C GLY A 342 8.33 -6.10 -21.04
N VAL A 343 8.41 -6.61 -19.80
CA VAL A 343 8.07 -7.99 -19.43
C VAL A 343 7.15 -7.98 -18.21
N GLY A 344 6.11 -8.81 -18.25
CA GLY A 344 5.18 -8.96 -17.13
C GLY A 344 5.23 -10.35 -16.50
N TYR A 345 5.27 -10.40 -15.18
CA TYR A 345 5.21 -11.63 -14.39
C TYR A 345 3.93 -11.66 -13.55
N TYR A 346 3.39 -12.85 -13.40
CA TYR A 346 2.29 -13.13 -12.47
C TYR A 346 2.65 -14.32 -11.60
N PHE A 347 2.52 -14.17 -10.29
CA PHE A 347 2.80 -15.21 -9.30
C PHE A 347 1.52 -15.47 -8.50
N GLN A 348 0.93 -16.64 -8.70
CA GLN A 348 -0.23 -17.06 -7.93
C GLN A 348 0.21 -17.59 -6.58
N GLY A 349 -0.45 -17.16 -5.50
CA GLY A 349 -0.22 -17.72 -4.17
C GLY A 349 -0.39 -16.71 -3.04
N LEU A 350 -0.29 -17.21 -1.81
CA LEU A 350 -0.29 -16.36 -0.62
C LEU A 350 0.99 -15.53 -0.56
N HIS A 351 0.90 -14.31 -0.07
CA HIS A 351 2.07 -13.42 0.06
C HIS A 351 3.14 -14.00 1.00
N GLU A 352 2.72 -14.75 2.01
CA GLU A 352 3.58 -15.45 2.96
C GLU A 352 4.43 -16.53 2.27
N ALA A 353 4.01 -17.01 1.11
CA ALA A 353 4.75 -17.99 0.33
C ALA A 353 5.53 -17.37 -0.84
N THR A 354 5.02 -16.29 -1.46
CA THR A 354 5.59 -15.72 -2.68
C THR A 354 6.60 -14.60 -2.43
N LEU A 355 6.40 -13.75 -1.41
CA LEU A 355 7.30 -12.63 -1.12
C LEU A 355 8.63 -13.02 -0.46
N PRO A 356 8.67 -13.98 0.50
CA PRO A 356 9.93 -14.38 1.10
C PRO A 356 10.99 -14.85 0.11
N PRO A 357 10.73 -15.77 -0.85
CA PRO A 357 11.73 -16.17 -1.83
C PRO A 357 12.15 -15.04 -2.76
N LEU A 358 11.24 -14.15 -3.21
CA LEU A 358 11.62 -12.97 -3.98
C LEU A 358 12.62 -12.11 -3.21
N TYR A 359 12.31 -11.80 -1.94
CA TYR A 359 13.22 -11.04 -1.09
C TYR A 359 14.59 -11.72 -0.96
N GLN A 360 14.65 -13.04 -0.72
CA GLN A 360 15.90 -13.78 -0.59
C GLN A 360 16.73 -13.72 -1.88
N TYR A 361 16.10 -13.86 -3.07
CA TYR A 361 16.81 -13.74 -4.34
C TYR A 361 17.33 -12.32 -4.58
N VAL A 362 16.54 -11.28 -4.27
CA VAL A 362 17.00 -9.88 -4.34
C VAL A 362 18.21 -9.68 -3.41
N MET A 363 18.14 -10.14 -2.16
CA MET A 363 19.23 -9.94 -1.20
C MET A 363 20.52 -10.68 -1.62
N ARG A 364 20.40 -11.91 -2.16
CA ARG A 364 21.55 -12.63 -2.76
C ARG A 364 22.14 -11.89 -3.95
N GLY A 365 21.30 -11.39 -4.86
CA GLY A 365 21.73 -10.60 -6.01
C GLY A 365 22.45 -9.30 -5.62
N LEU A 366 22.10 -8.70 -4.47
CA LEU A 366 22.78 -7.53 -3.91
C LEU A 366 24.08 -7.89 -3.15
N GLY A 367 24.43 -9.15 -3.01
CA GLY A 367 25.60 -9.59 -2.23
C GLY A 367 25.42 -9.46 -0.72
N VAL A 368 24.18 -9.45 -0.24
CA VAL A 368 23.83 -9.35 1.18
C VAL A 368 23.19 -10.67 1.59
N ALA A 369 24.01 -11.66 1.87
CA ALA A 369 23.59 -12.96 2.37
C ALA A 369 23.45 -12.97 3.92
#